data_ac4cb4aa22854af37dac5e85ed285413
#
_entry.id   ac4cb4aa22854af37dac5e85ed285413
#
_cell.length_a   1.000
_cell.length_b   1.000
_cell.length_c   1.000
_cell.angle_alpha   90.00
_cell.angle_beta   90.00
_cell.angle_gamma   90.00
#
_symmetry.space_group_name_H-M   'P 1'
#
loop_
_entity.id
_entity.type
_entity.pdbx_description
1 polymer ?
#
loop_
_entity_poly.entity_id
_entity_poly.type
_entity_poly.pdbx_seq_one_letter_code
_entity_poly.pdbx_strand_id
1 'polypeptide(L)'
;MSEMKWQSLPVETLRPAAYNPRKKLKAGDKEYEKIKNSILEFGYVEPIIVNYDMTVIGGHQRLTVLKDLGYTEVQCVVVEIQDENKVKALNIALNKIMGAWDENLLAGLLVDLQTANFNTDFTGFEAPEIDQIMTRVHDKNSKDDDFDVDAALAEETFVKAGDIWCLGKHRLMCGDATKAEDVAILMNGKKANLVVTDPPYNCSYEGGTGMTIMNDNMESGKFYEFLLAAMKNAYHHLADGGAIYIFHSDAEKVNFYNATVNAGFHYSTTCIWVKNSLVIGRMDYQMRHEPVLYAFKDTAKHRWYSDRKQSTIWEFDRPTKSKLHPTTKPVELVAYPIRNSSQVNGIVLDLFGGSGSTLIACEQIDRSAYL
;
A
#
# COMPACT_ATOMS: atom_id res chain seq x y z
N MET A 1 -34.60 -3.02 6.87
CA MET A 1 -34.48 -2.54 5.48
C MET A 1 -35.23 -1.23 5.44
N SER A 2 -34.58 -0.13 5.01
CA SER A 2 -35.24 1.18 4.84
C SER A 2 -36.27 1.05 3.74
N GLU A 3 -37.49 1.57 3.98
CA GLU A 3 -38.54 1.62 2.96
C GLU A 3 -38.08 2.48 1.78
N MET A 4 -38.06 1.91 0.59
CA MET A 4 -37.82 2.65 -0.64
C MET A 4 -39.13 3.26 -1.11
N LYS A 5 -39.17 4.59 -1.27
CA LYS A 5 -40.37 5.32 -1.72
C LYS A 5 -40.17 5.86 -3.13
N TRP A 6 -41.07 5.53 -4.01
CA TRP A 6 -41.13 6.12 -5.35
C TRP A 6 -41.86 7.45 -5.30
N GLN A 7 -41.24 8.51 -5.83
CA GLN A 7 -41.81 9.86 -5.82
C GLN A 7 -41.42 10.62 -7.09
N SER A 8 -42.36 11.42 -7.62
CA SER A 8 -42.01 12.47 -8.59
C SER A 8 -41.52 13.67 -7.82
N LEU A 9 -40.30 14.13 -8.12
CA LEU A 9 -39.69 15.26 -7.44
C LEU A 9 -39.29 16.35 -8.42
N PRO A 10 -39.45 17.64 -8.04
CA PRO A 10 -38.97 18.75 -8.85
C PRO A 10 -37.44 18.68 -9.03
N VAL A 11 -37.02 18.82 -10.29
CA VAL A 11 -35.58 18.70 -10.66
C VAL A 11 -34.71 19.72 -9.95
N GLU A 12 -35.26 20.89 -9.65
CA GLU A 12 -34.57 21.98 -8.95
C GLU A 12 -34.30 21.69 -7.47
N THR A 13 -35.04 20.77 -6.84
CA THR A 13 -34.85 20.38 -5.44
C THR A 13 -33.70 19.38 -5.28
N LEU A 14 -33.30 18.74 -6.37
CA LEU A 14 -32.29 17.68 -6.37
C LEU A 14 -30.88 18.26 -6.33
N ARG A 15 -30.08 17.84 -5.32
CA ARG A 15 -28.71 18.30 -5.06
C ARG A 15 -27.73 17.24 -5.49
N PRO A 16 -26.93 17.48 -6.54
CA PRO A 16 -25.82 16.58 -6.86
C PRO A 16 -24.85 16.45 -5.68
N ALA A 17 -24.45 15.22 -5.34
CA ALA A 17 -23.46 14.99 -4.30
C ALA A 17 -22.11 15.61 -4.70
N ALA A 18 -21.53 16.44 -3.83
CA ALA A 18 -20.25 17.10 -4.08
C ALA A 18 -19.09 16.08 -4.22
N TYR A 19 -19.20 14.95 -3.53
CA TYR A 19 -18.23 13.84 -3.55
C TYR A 19 -18.44 12.88 -4.73
N ASN A 20 -19.41 13.10 -5.64
CA ASN A 20 -19.64 12.17 -6.75
C ASN A 20 -18.41 12.06 -7.66
N PRO A 21 -17.79 10.86 -7.79
CA PRO A 21 -16.54 10.68 -8.52
C PRO A 21 -16.74 10.53 -10.04
N ARG A 22 -17.94 10.76 -10.55
CA ARG A 22 -18.22 10.72 -11.98
C ARG A 22 -17.81 12.00 -12.67
N LYS A 23 -17.18 11.89 -13.84
CA LYS A 23 -16.94 13.05 -14.71
C LYS A 23 -18.27 13.71 -15.10
N LYS A 24 -18.29 15.03 -14.95
CA LYS A 24 -19.43 15.84 -15.40
C LYS A 24 -19.52 15.79 -16.92
N LEU A 25 -20.67 15.40 -17.45
CA LEU A 25 -20.93 15.39 -18.89
C LEU A 25 -21.36 16.79 -19.37
N LYS A 26 -21.00 17.10 -20.61
CA LYS A 26 -21.40 18.31 -21.33
C LYS A 26 -22.11 17.91 -22.63
N ALA A 27 -22.98 18.74 -23.10
CA ALA A 27 -23.59 18.57 -24.44
C ALA A 27 -22.48 18.43 -25.50
N GLY A 28 -22.59 17.39 -26.34
CA GLY A 28 -21.59 17.01 -27.33
C GLY A 28 -20.63 15.89 -26.90
N ASP A 29 -20.57 15.54 -25.62
CA ASP A 29 -19.81 14.36 -25.19
C ASP A 29 -20.53 13.09 -25.69
N LYS A 30 -19.78 12.09 -26.12
CA LYS A 30 -20.35 10.82 -26.64
C LYS A 30 -21.32 10.15 -25.67
N GLU A 31 -20.98 10.17 -24.38
CA GLU A 31 -21.83 9.58 -23.32
C GLU A 31 -23.09 10.42 -23.08
N TYR A 32 -22.96 11.75 -23.12
CA TYR A 32 -24.11 12.65 -23.03
C TYR A 32 -25.13 12.37 -24.17
N GLU A 33 -24.66 12.32 -25.42
CA GLU A 33 -25.51 12.08 -26.57
C GLU A 33 -26.17 10.69 -26.54
N LYS A 34 -25.46 9.66 -26.04
CA LYS A 34 -26.06 8.33 -25.84
C LYS A 34 -27.21 8.36 -24.83
N ILE A 35 -27.01 9.01 -23.68
CA ILE A 35 -28.05 9.14 -22.65
C ILE A 35 -29.23 9.94 -23.20
N LYS A 36 -28.98 11.05 -23.88
CA LYS A 36 -29.99 11.89 -24.51
C LYS A 36 -30.82 11.12 -25.52
N ASN A 37 -30.18 10.42 -26.46
CA ASN A 37 -30.88 9.63 -27.47
C ASN A 37 -31.72 8.51 -26.85
N SER A 38 -31.18 7.83 -25.81
CA SER A 38 -31.92 6.81 -25.08
C SER A 38 -33.18 7.38 -24.40
N ILE A 39 -33.08 8.57 -23.78
CA ILE A 39 -34.22 9.23 -23.14
C ILE A 39 -35.25 9.67 -24.18
N LEU A 40 -34.80 10.18 -25.32
CA LEU A 40 -35.72 10.61 -26.39
C LEU A 40 -36.45 9.44 -27.06
N GLU A 41 -35.79 8.29 -27.23
CA GLU A 41 -36.35 7.11 -27.90
C GLU A 41 -37.23 6.28 -26.98
N PHE A 42 -36.78 6.00 -25.76
CA PHE A 42 -37.45 5.07 -24.84
C PHE A 42 -38.12 5.74 -23.67
N GLY A 43 -37.99 7.06 -23.53
CA GLY A 43 -38.43 7.80 -22.36
C GLY A 43 -37.47 7.63 -21.16
N TYR A 44 -37.84 8.26 -20.06
CA TYR A 44 -37.10 8.18 -18.80
C TYR A 44 -37.54 6.94 -18.02
N VAL A 45 -36.84 5.83 -18.20
CA VAL A 45 -37.18 4.51 -17.64
C VAL A 45 -36.41 4.13 -16.38
N GLU A 46 -35.27 4.76 -16.10
CA GLU A 46 -34.42 4.41 -14.96
C GLU A 46 -34.36 5.57 -13.93
N PRO A 47 -34.94 5.42 -12.71
CA PRO A 47 -35.14 6.51 -11.77
C PRO A 47 -33.83 7.10 -11.24
N ILE A 48 -33.89 8.36 -10.79
CA ILE A 48 -32.83 8.98 -10.00
C ILE A 48 -32.93 8.45 -8.57
N ILE A 49 -31.80 8.06 -7.97
CA ILE A 49 -31.76 7.62 -6.58
C ILE A 49 -31.31 8.79 -5.72
N VAL A 50 -32.10 9.15 -4.74
CA VAL A 50 -31.90 10.30 -3.85
C VAL A 50 -31.98 9.88 -2.39
N ASN A 51 -31.27 10.55 -1.51
CA ASN A 51 -31.46 10.40 -0.07
C ASN A 51 -32.62 11.30 0.42
N TYR A 52 -33.06 11.09 1.64
CA TYR A 52 -34.17 11.86 2.26
C TYR A 52 -33.94 13.39 2.29
N ASP A 53 -32.65 13.81 2.27
CA ASP A 53 -32.23 15.22 2.22
C ASP A 53 -32.15 15.79 0.79
N MET A 54 -32.65 15.09 -0.20
CA MET A 54 -32.61 15.42 -1.64
C MET A 54 -31.22 15.34 -2.27
N THR A 55 -30.25 14.76 -1.60
CA THR A 55 -28.92 14.49 -2.19
C THR A 55 -29.01 13.33 -3.18
N VAL A 56 -28.56 13.56 -4.40
CA VAL A 56 -28.55 12.55 -5.45
C VAL A 56 -27.43 11.54 -5.16
N ILE A 57 -27.79 10.26 -5.04
CA ILE A 57 -26.85 9.15 -4.85
C ILE A 57 -26.52 8.47 -6.18
N GLY A 58 -27.51 8.28 -7.05
CA GLY A 58 -27.36 7.65 -8.36
C GLY A 58 -28.10 8.39 -9.45
N GLY A 59 -27.55 8.36 -10.70
CA GLY A 59 -28.19 9.00 -11.86
C GLY A 59 -27.75 10.44 -12.12
N HIS A 60 -26.63 10.91 -11.60
CA HIS A 60 -26.13 12.29 -11.78
C HIS A 60 -26.05 12.72 -13.25
N GLN A 61 -25.51 11.86 -14.12
CA GLN A 61 -25.36 12.15 -15.54
C GLN A 61 -26.72 12.23 -16.24
N ARG A 62 -27.67 11.33 -15.90
CA ARG A 62 -29.05 11.38 -16.38
C ARG A 62 -29.76 12.65 -15.92
N LEU A 63 -29.58 13.03 -14.65
CA LEU A 63 -30.16 14.26 -14.14
C LEU A 63 -29.68 15.49 -14.92
N THR A 64 -28.40 15.53 -15.31
CA THR A 64 -27.87 16.62 -16.16
C THR A 64 -28.60 16.65 -17.51
N VAL A 65 -28.71 15.50 -18.18
CA VAL A 65 -29.39 15.42 -19.49
C VAL A 65 -30.88 15.76 -19.38
N LEU A 66 -31.59 15.29 -18.34
CA LEU A 66 -32.99 15.58 -18.09
C LEU A 66 -33.24 17.09 -17.87
N LYS A 67 -32.32 17.76 -17.12
CA LYS A 67 -32.35 19.22 -16.96
C LYS A 67 -32.25 19.95 -18.30
N ASP A 68 -31.30 19.55 -19.13
CA ASP A 68 -31.06 20.16 -20.43
C ASP A 68 -32.19 19.88 -21.42
N LEU A 69 -32.90 18.76 -21.26
CA LEU A 69 -34.13 18.43 -22.03
C LEU A 69 -35.39 19.15 -21.51
N GLY A 70 -35.29 19.95 -20.44
CA GLY A 70 -36.41 20.75 -19.93
C GLY A 70 -37.37 19.99 -19.01
N TYR A 71 -37.00 18.85 -18.46
CA TYR A 71 -37.82 18.15 -17.46
C TYR A 71 -37.89 18.99 -16.17
N THR A 72 -39.12 19.28 -15.73
CA THR A 72 -39.39 20.00 -14.47
C THR A 72 -39.50 19.05 -13.27
N GLU A 73 -39.96 17.82 -13.52
CA GLU A 73 -40.07 16.75 -12.54
C GLU A 73 -39.46 15.46 -13.04
N VAL A 74 -38.92 14.64 -12.13
CA VAL A 74 -38.34 13.34 -12.43
C VAL A 74 -38.75 12.29 -11.40
N GLN A 75 -38.90 11.05 -11.86
CA GLN A 75 -39.16 9.92 -10.97
C GLN A 75 -37.92 9.58 -10.17
N CYS A 76 -38.06 9.56 -8.86
CA CYS A 76 -36.99 9.25 -7.93
C CYS A 76 -37.32 8.04 -7.05
N VAL A 77 -36.30 7.30 -6.68
CA VAL A 77 -36.33 6.38 -5.54
C VAL A 77 -35.70 7.11 -4.37
N VAL A 78 -36.50 7.41 -3.35
CA VAL A 78 -36.03 8.04 -2.12
C VAL A 78 -35.61 6.95 -1.14
N VAL A 79 -34.36 7.02 -0.67
CA VAL A 79 -33.82 6.16 0.39
C VAL A 79 -33.61 6.98 1.65
N GLU A 80 -33.67 6.33 2.81
CA GLU A 80 -33.47 6.98 4.09
C GLU A 80 -32.20 6.41 4.75
N ILE A 81 -31.05 7.02 4.44
CA ILE A 81 -29.74 6.61 4.95
C ILE A 81 -29.14 7.78 5.73
N GLN A 82 -28.96 7.59 7.06
CA GLN A 82 -28.38 8.61 7.93
C GLN A 82 -26.85 8.54 7.98
N ASP A 83 -26.28 7.36 7.75
CA ASP A 83 -24.83 7.12 7.77
C ASP A 83 -24.21 7.59 6.45
N GLU A 84 -23.42 8.66 6.50
CA GLU A 84 -22.74 9.24 5.34
C GLU A 84 -21.81 8.25 4.61
N ASN A 85 -21.15 7.35 5.33
CA ASN A 85 -20.26 6.35 4.74
C ASN A 85 -21.07 5.33 3.92
N LYS A 86 -22.24 4.95 4.40
CA LYS A 86 -23.17 4.11 3.63
C LYS A 86 -23.67 4.81 2.37
N VAL A 87 -23.96 6.12 2.44
CA VAL A 87 -24.38 6.91 1.27
C VAL A 87 -23.25 6.98 0.24
N LYS A 88 -22.01 7.25 0.66
CA LYS A 88 -20.82 7.27 -0.20
C LYS A 88 -20.57 5.89 -0.85
N ALA A 89 -20.65 4.82 -0.06
CA ALA A 89 -20.46 3.45 -0.55
C ALA A 89 -21.54 3.07 -1.59
N LEU A 90 -22.81 3.42 -1.33
CA LEU A 90 -23.91 3.18 -2.27
C LEU A 90 -23.72 3.98 -3.57
N ASN A 91 -23.25 5.23 -3.48
CA ASN A 91 -22.93 6.04 -4.66
C ASN A 91 -21.86 5.35 -5.54
N ILE A 92 -20.80 4.84 -4.93
CA ILE A 92 -19.74 4.12 -5.64
C ILE A 92 -20.32 2.83 -6.25
N ALA A 93 -21.03 2.01 -5.48
CA ALA A 93 -21.59 0.73 -5.92
C ALA A 93 -22.54 0.90 -7.14
N LEU A 94 -23.45 1.88 -7.10
CA LEU A 94 -24.38 2.18 -8.19
C LEU A 94 -23.66 2.67 -9.46
N ASN A 95 -22.48 3.23 -9.31
CA ASN A 95 -21.72 3.81 -10.40
C ASN A 95 -20.61 2.88 -10.93
N LYS A 96 -20.31 1.74 -10.29
CA LYS A 96 -19.22 0.85 -10.70
C LYS A 96 -19.38 0.29 -12.12
N ILE A 97 -20.59 0.08 -12.56
CA ILE A 97 -20.88 -0.69 -13.79
C ILE A 97 -20.79 0.15 -15.06
N MET A 98 -20.87 1.49 -15.02
CA MET A 98 -20.93 2.31 -16.24
C MET A 98 -20.21 3.66 -16.12
N GLY A 99 -19.42 4.03 -17.17
CA GLY A 99 -18.81 5.34 -17.40
C GLY A 99 -17.42 5.57 -16.83
N ALA A 100 -16.81 6.71 -17.16
CA ALA A 100 -15.47 7.08 -16.70
C ALA A 100 -15.51 7.72 -15.32
N TRP A 101 -14.50 7.39 -14.50
CA TRP A 101 -14.30 7.94 -13.16
C TRP A 101 -13.41 9.20 -13.20
N ASP A 102 -13.64 10.12 -12.27
CA ASP A 102 -12.61 10.99 -11.77
C ASP A 102 -11.81 10.18 -10.73
N GLU A 103 -10.65 9.67 -11.12
CA GLU A 103 -9.85 8.74 -10.30
C GLU A 103 -9.38 9.40 -8.98
N ASN A 104 -9.12 10.72 -8.97
CA ASN A 104 -8.72 11.41 -7.75
C ASN A 104 -9.87 11.49 -6.73
N LEU A 105 -11.07 11.83 -7.18
CA LEU A 105 -12.24 11.85 -6.30
C LEU A 105 -12.63 10.46 -5.82
N LEU A 106 -12.55 9.45 -6.68
CA LEU A 106 -12.82 8.06 -6.31
C LEU A 106 -11.81 7.55 -5.27
N ALA A 107 -10.53 7.80 -5.48
CA ALA A 107 -9.47 7.44 -4.53
C ALA A 107 -9.72 8.10 -3.16
N GLY A 108 -10.01 9.40 -3.14
CA GLY A 108 -10.32 10.13 -1.91
C GLY A 108 -11.49 9.50 -1.13
N LEU A 109 -12.59 9.15 -1.82
CA LEU A 109 -13.73 8.49 -1.18
C LEU A 109 -13.40 7.11 -0.62
N LEU A 110 -12.61 6.33 -1.33
CA LEU A 110 -12.18 5.00 -0.86
C LEU A 110 -11.28 5.11 0.37
N VAL A 111 -10.38 6.10 0.43
CA VAL A 111 -9.56 6.41 1.61
C VAL A 111 -10.45 6.82 2.79
N ASP A 112 -11.43 7.71 2.59
CA ASP A 112 -12.36 8.13 3.63
C ASP A 112 -13.09 6.93 4.25
N LEU A 113 -13.59 6.01 3.41
CA LEU A 113 -14.28 4.79 3.85
C LEU A 113 -13.34 3.86 4.63
N GLN A 114 -12.10 3.66 4.17
CA GLN A 114 -11.11 2.84 4.86
C GLN A 114 -10.72 3.46 6.22
N THR A 115 -10.52 4.77 6.27
CA THR A 115 -10.17 5.49 7.52
C THR A 115 -11.30 5.42 8.54
N ALA A 116 -12.56 5.42 8.08
CA ALA A 116 -13.74 5.21 8.91
C ALA A 116 -13.96 3.74 9.32
N ASN A 117 -13.06 2.81 8.99
CA ASN A 117 -13.20 1.36 9.17
C ASN A 117 -14.49 0.79 8.52
N PHE A 118 -14.98 1.44 7.47
CA PHE A 118 -16.14 0.96 6.73
C PHE A 118 -15.72 -0.18 5.79
N ASN A 119 -16.53 -1.25 5.72
CA ASN A 119 -16.24 -2.37 4.82
C ASN A 119 -16.39 -1.92 3.36
N THR A 120 -15.26 -1.80 2.66
CA THR A 120 -15.19 -1.35 1.27
C THR A 120 -15.77 -2.38 0.27
N ASP A 121 -16.00 -3.63 0.65
CA ASP A 121 -16.66 -4.63 -0.19
C ASP A 121 -18.06 -4.16 -0.63
N PHE A 122 -18.73 -3.34 0.19
CA PHE A 122 -20.04 -2.74 -0.16
C PHE A 122 -19.98 -1.74 -1.31
N THR A 123 -18.80 -1.25 -1.69
CA THR A 123 -18.63 -0.41 -2.89
C THR A 123 -18.63 -1.22 -4.18
N GLY A 124 -18.52 -2.53 -4.08
CA GLY A 124 -18.35 -3.44 -5.19
C GLY A 124 -16.92 -3.51 -5.75
N PHE A 125 -15.96 -2.71 -5.22
CA PHE A 125 -14.55 -2.84 -5.57
C PHE A 125 -13.88 -3.91 -4.72
N GLU A 126 -13.10 -4.76 -5.36
CA GLU A 126 -12.22 -5.69 -4.66
C GLU A 126 -10.94 -4.98 -4.17
N ALA A 127 -10.32 -5.51 -3.10
CA ALA A 127 -9.11 -4.94 -2.53
C ALA A 127 -7.99 -4.69 -3.57
N PRO A 128 -7.72 -5.59 -4.54
CA PRO A 128 -6.75 -5.33 -5.60
C PRO A 128 -7.12 -4.18 -6.54
N GLU A 129 -8.41 -3.99 -6.83
CA GLU A 129 -8.90 -2.88 -7.67
C GLU A 129 -8.70 -1.54 -6.97
N ILE A 130 -9.00 -1.49 -5.66
CA ILE A 130 -8.78 -0.30 -4.84
C ILE A 130 -7.31 0.08 -4.83
N ASP A 131 -6.41 -0.88 -4.61
CA ASP A 131 -4.97 -0.62 -4.58
C ASP A 131 -4.44 -0.13 -5.94
N GLN A 132 -4.95 -0.66 -7.06
CA GLN A 132 -4.63 -0.18 -8.40
C GLN A 132 -5.11 1.26 -8.64
N ILE A 133 -6.31 1.64 -8.16
CA ILE A 133 -6.81 3.01 -8.24
C ILE A 133 -5.90 3.94 -7.45
N MET A 134 -5.57 3.57 -6.21
CA MET A 134 -4.67 4.34 -5.35
C MET A 134 -3.28 4.50 -6.00
N THR A 135 -2.71 3.41 -6.52
CA THR A 135 -1.42 3.44 -7.21
C THR A 135 -1.45 4.39 -8.40
N ARG A 136 -2.49 4.39 -9.24
CA ARG A 136 -2.59 5.30 -10.39
C ARG A 136 -2.71 6.76 -10.02
N VAL A 137 -3.43 7.06 -8.94
CA VAL A 137 -3.64 8.44 -8.46
C VAL A 137 -2.40 8.98 -7.75
N HIS A 138 -1.73 8.11 -6.99
CA HIS A 138 -0.52 8.45 -6.22
C HIS A 138 0.76 8.02 -6.94
N ASP A 139 0.70 7.63 -8.22
CA ASP A 139 1.87 7.21 -9.01
C ASP A 139 2.82 8.38 -9.26
N LYS A 140 3.36 8.86 -8.16
CA LYS A 140 4.66 9.50 -8.11
C LYS A 140 5.64 8.35 -8.08
N ASN A 141 6.40 8.15 -9.16
CA ASN A 141 7.54 7.25 -9.16
C ASN A 141 8.27 7.41 -7.82
N SER A 142 8.33 6.36 -7.03
CA SER A 142 9.09 6.37 -5.79
C SER A 142 10.52 6.71 -6.16
N LYS A 143 11.06 7.78 -5.59
CA LYS A 143 12.38 8.30 -5.93
C LYS A 143 13.24 8.33 -4.69
N ASP A 144 14.53 8.06 -4.88
CA ASP A 144 15.54 8.41 -3.88
C ASP A 144 15.52 9.94 -3.68
N ASP A 145 15.67 10.38 -2.44
CA ASP A 145 15.78 11.78 -2.11
C ASP A 145 17.20 12.32 -2.33
N ASP A 146 17.37 13.65 -2.26
CA ASP A 146 18.68 14.32 -2.35
C ASP A 146 19.27 14.60 -0.95
N PHE A 147 18.83 13.88 0.11
CA PHE A 147 19.29 14.08 1.48
C PHE A 147 20.78 13.76 1.62
N ASP A 148 21.54 14.68 2.20
CA ASP A 148 22.97 14.52 2.46
C ASP A 148 23.20 13.74 3.75
N VAL A 149 23.26 12.41 3.61
CA VAL A 149 23.49 11.48 4.72
C VAL A 149 24.88 11.71 5.35
N ASP A 150 25.86 12.13 4.55
CA ASP A 150 27.25 12.33 5.00
C ASP A 150 27.34 13.50 5.97
N ALA A 151 26.65 14.59 5.65
CA ALA A 151 26.55 15.76 6.53
C ALA A 151 25.81 15.39 7.84
N ALA A 152 24.72 14.64 7.75
CA ALA A 152 23.95 14.24 8.92
C ALA A 152 24.70 13.28 9.87
N LEU A 153 25.51 12.36 9.33
CA LEU A 153 26.34 11.46 10.14
C LEU A 153 27.54 12.14 10.80
N ALA A 154 27.93 13.33 10.33
CA ALA A 154 28.97 14.12 10.97
C ALA A 154 28.50 14.84 12.23
N GLU A 155 27.18 14.94 12.45
CA GLU A 155 26.60 15.53 13.65
C GLU A 155 26.61 14.54 14.83
N GLU A 156 26.67 15.08 16.05
CA GLU A 156 26.62 14.27 17.27
C GLU A 156 25.24 13.61 17.40
N THR A 157 25.20 12.29 17.55
CA THR A 157 23.93 11.57 17.68
C THR A 157 23.30 11.82 19.06
N PHE A 158 22.02 12.18 19.06
CA PHE A 158 21.23 12.37 20.28
C PHE A 158 20.29 11.19 20.59
N VAL A 159 20.21 10.20 19.71
CA VAL A 159 19.36 9.01 19.85
C VAL A 159 19.96 8.02 20.84
N LYS A 160 19.13 7.48 21.72
CA LYS A 160 19.52 6.50 22.75
C LYS A 160 18.74 5.20 22.56
N ALA A 161 19.32 4.10 23.03
CA ALA A 161 18.64 2.82 23.06
C ALA A 161 17.33 2.91 23.87
N GLY A 162 16.23 2.45 23.29
CA GLY A 162 14.89 2.55 23.83
C GLY A 162 14.07 3.77 23.34
N ASP A 163 14.71 4.75 22.69
CA ASP A 163 13.98 5.90 22.15
C ASP A 163 13.00 5.49 21.05
N ILE A 164 11.83 6.14 21.06
CA ILE A 164 10.81 5.98 20.04
C ILE A 164 10.49 7.33 19.43
N TRP A 165 10.55 7.40 18.11
CA TRP A 165 10.25 8.59 17.33
C TRP A 165 8.99 8.39 16.51
N CYS A 166 8.06 9.35 16.56
CA CYS A 166 6.87 9.38 15.71
C CYS A 166 7.10 10.40 14.59
N LEU A 167 7.21 9.92 13.37
CA LEU A 167 7.43 10.72 12.16
C LEU A 167 6.13 10.72 11.34
N GLY A 168 5.20 11.63 11.68
CA GLY A 168 3.85 11.61 11.13
C GLY A 168 3.13 10.30 11.50
N LYS A 169 2.80 9.48 10.50
CA LYS A 169 2.15 8.17 10.66
C LYS A 169 3.13 7.02 10.95
N HIS A 170 4.44 7.25 10.86
CA HIS A 170 5.48 6.25 11.05
C HIS A 170 5.98 6.20 12.49
N ARG A 171 6.58 5.07 12.86
CA ARG A 171 7.25 4.88 14.15
C ARG A 171 8.64 4.32 13.92
N LEU A 172 9.62 4.92 14.58
CA LEU A 172 11.02 4.47 14.56
C LEU A 172 11.48 4.23 16.00
N MET A 173 12.12 3.09 16.25
CA MET A 173 12.67 2.75 17.56
C MET A 173 14.16 2.43 17.45
N CYS A 174 14.96 2.99 18.34
CA CYS A 174 16.32 2.54 18.57
C CYS A 174 16.29 1.34 19.53
N GLY A 175 16.10 0.13 18.98
CA GLY A 175 15.91 -1.10 19.75
C GLY A 175 16.68 -2.28 19.20
N ASP A 176 16.39 -3.45 19.75
CA ASP A 176 17.02 -4.73 19.38
C ASP A 176 15.94 -5.65 18.74
N ALA A 177 16.10 -5.94 17.46
CA ALA A 177 15.19 -6.78 16.67
C ALA A 177 14.99 -8.20 17.26
N THR A 178 15.94 -8.68 18.08
CA THR A 178 15.87 -10.01 18.72
C THR A 178 15.07 -10.01 20.02
N LYS A 179 14.82 -8.82 20.61
CA LYS A 179 14.08 -8.67 21.86
C LYS A 179 12.58 -8.51 21.60
N ALA A 180 11.79 -9.43 22.12
CA ALA A 180 10.33 -9.40 21.95
C ALA A 180 9.70 -8.15 22.57
N GLU A 181 10.26 -7.66 23.67
CA GLU A 181 9.79 -6.46 24.39
C GLU A 181 9.96 -5.21 23.53
N ASP A 182 11.12 -5.04 22.88
CA ASP A 182 11.39 -3.87 22.04
C ASP A 182 10.43 -3.83 20.84
N VAL A 183 10.25 -4.98 20.18
CA VAL A 183 9.32 -5.09 19.05
C VAL A 183 7.86 -4.88 19.48
N ALA A 184 7.48 -5.35 20.66
CA ALA A 184 6.14 -5.13 21.21
C ALA A 184 5.89 -3.63 21.49
N ILE A 185 6.88 -2.92 22.03
CA ILE A 185 6.83 -1.48 22.27
C ILE A 185 6.74 -0.72 20.93
N LEU A 186 7.57 -1.07 19.94
CA LEU A 186 7.49 -0.50 18.60
C LEU A 186 6.10 -0.65 18.02
N MET A 187 5.53 -1.85 18.06
CA MET A 187 4.23 -2.17 17.47
C MET A 187 3.03 -1.58 18.22
N ASN A 188 3.20 -1.20 19.48
CA ASN A 188 2.17 -0.53 20.28
C ASN A 188 0.79 -1.21 20.18
N GLY A 189 0.73 -2.52 20.35
CA GLY A 189 -0.48 -3.33 20.29
C GLY A 189 -1.07 -3.57 18.89
N LYS A 190 -0.45 -3.02 17.84
CA LYS A 190 -0.89 -3.22 16.45
C LYS A 190 -0.24 -4.46 15.83
N LYS A 191 -0.79 -4.92 14.70
CA LYS A 191 -0.19 -5.94 13.83
C LYS A 191 0.25 -5.31 12.52
N ALA A 192 1.42 -5.71 12.02
CA ALA A 192 1.86 -5.34 10.68
C ALA A 192 1.05 -6.10 9.62
N ASN A 193 0.80 -5.46 8.49
CA ASN A 193 0.18 -6.11 7.33
C ASN A 193 1.22 -6.83 6.47
N LEU A 194 2.46 -6.36 6.53
CA LEU A 194 3.59 -6.82 5.75
C LEU A 194 4.88 -6.65 6.56
N VAL A 195 5.85 -7.54 6.34
CA VAL A 195 7.25 -7.35 6.76
C VAL A 195 8.12 -7.25 5.51
N VAL A 196 8.94 -6.20 5.44
CA VAL A 196 10.01 -6.05 4.43
C VAL A 196 11.27 -5.69 5.19
N THR A 197 12.31 -6.49 5.10
CA THR A 197 13.45 -6.32 6.00
C THR A 197 14.77 -6.77 5.39
N ASP A 198 15.87 -6.13 5.82
CA ASP A 198 17.22 -6.31 5.30
C ASP A 198 18.22 -6.55 6.45
N PRO A 199 18.21 -7.75 7.09
CA PRO A 199 19.12 -8.06 8.17
C PRO A 199 20.60 -8.08 7.73
N PRO A 200 21.57 -7.99 8.65
CA PRO A 200 22.99 -8.22 8.35
C PRO A 200 23.21 -9.54 7.62
N TYR A 201 24.16 -9.57 6.67
CA TYR A 201 24.40 -10.73 5.81
C TYR A 201 25.48 -11.68 6.31
N ASN A 202 26.10 -11.38 7.46
CA ASN A 202 27.21 -12.12 8.07
C ASN A 202 28.41 -12.28 7.12
N CYS A 203 28.71 -11.23 6.35
CA CYS A 203 29.78 -11.23 5.35
C CYS A 203 31.00 -10.40 5.75
N SER A 204 31.09 -9.96 7.02
CA SER A 204 32.14 -9.11 7.57
C SER A 204 32.38 -7.86 6.70
N TYR A 205 31.30 -7.20 6.36
CA TYR A 205 31.34 -6.03 5.47
C TYR A 205 32.15 -4.90 6.10
N GLU A 206 33.14 -4.40 5.36
CA GLU A 206 33.92 -3.21 5.70
C GLU A 206 33.83 -2.24 4.54
N GLY A 207 33.14 -1.11 4.76
CA GLY A 207 33.00 -0.05 3.77
C GLY A 207 34.33 0.66 3.50
N GLY A 208 34.45 1.33 2.34
CA GLY A 208 35.65 2.07 1.96
C GLY A 208 36.06 3.20 2.95
N THR A 209 35.16 3.57 3.86
CA THR A 209 35.35 4.55 4.96
C THR A 209 35.69 3.88 6.31
N GLY A 210 35.87 2.55 6.35
CA GLY A 210 36.06 1.79 7.60
C GLY A 210 34.76 1.53 8.38
N MET A 211 33.63 1.84 7.83
CA MET A 211 32.31 1.60 8.45
C MET A 211 31.98 0.12 8.40
N THR A 212 31.62 -0.46 9.55
CA THR A 212 31.22 -1.86 9.70
C THR A 212 29.72 -1.97 10.02
N ILE A 213 29.10 -3.09 9.66
CA ILE A 213 27.72 -3.39 10.02
C ILE A 213 27.70 -4.18 11.34
N MET A 214 26.87 -3.75 12.28
CA MET A 214 26.70 -4.47 13.55
C MET A 214 26.15 -5.87 13.30
N ASN A 215 26.66 -6.88 13.99
CA ASN A 215 26.23 -8.29 13.88
C ASN A 215 26.50 -8.94 12.50
N ASP A 216 27.43 -8.40 11.71
CA ASP A 216 27.78 -8.90 10.37
C ASP A 216 29.01 -9.82 10.34
N ASN A 217 29.51 -10.23 11.53
CA ASN A 217 30.65 -11.16 11.69
C ASN A 217 30.39 -12.09 12.89
N MET A 218 29.43 -13.01 12.71
CA MET A 218 29.09 -14.00 13.75
C MET A 218 29.47 -15.41 13.31
N GLU A 219 29.72 -16.28 14.30
CA GLU A 219 29.73 -17.71 14.06
C GLU A 219 28.39 -18.19 13.52
N SER A 220 28.36 -19.09 12.53
CA SER A 220 27.14 -19.48 11.80
C SER A 220 26.00 -19.93 12.71
N GLY A 221 26.26 -20.67 13.79
CA GLY A 221 25.25 -21.07 14.77
C GLY A 221 24.62 -19.88 15.51
N LYS A 222 25.44 -18.92 15.93
CA LYS A 222 24.97 -17.71 16.61
C LYS A 222 24.21 -16.80 15.66
N PHE A 223 24.64 -16.74 14.40
CA PHE A 223 23.94 -15.99 13.36
C PHE A 223 22.56 -16.57 13.08
N TYR A 224 22.44 -17.90 13.01
CA TYR A 224 21.14 -18.56 12.90
C TYR A 224 20.21 -18.19 14.06
N GLU A 225 20.68 -18.27 15.32
CA GLU A 225 19.88 -17.93 16.50
C GLU A 225 19.43 -16.44 16.49
N PHE A 226 20.32 -15.55 16.08
CA PHE A 226 20.02 -14.13 15.88
C PHE A 226 18.88 -13.93 14.87
N LEU A 227 18.99 -14.55 13.69
CA LEU A 227 17.94 -14.49 12.67
C LEU A 227 16.63 -15.11 13.16
N LEU A 228 16.69 -16.28 13.81
CA LEU A 228 15.51 -16.97 14.31
C LEU A 228 14.75 -16.12 15.33
N ALA A 229 15.45 -15.44 16.24
CA ALA A 229 14.82 -14.56 17.22
C ALA A 229 14.09 -13.38 16.54
N ALA A 230 14.76 -12.71 15.60
CA ALA A 230 14.14 -11.61 14.84
C ALA A 230 12.95 -12.09 14.00
N MET A 231 13.06 -13.24 13.32
CA MET A 231 11.97 -13.79 12.51
C MET A 231 10.78 -14.24 13.37
N LYS A 232 11.00 -14.75 14.58
CA LYS A 232 9.91 -15.04 15.54
C LYS A 232 9.16 -13.77 15.96
N ASN A 233 9.89 -12.70 16.23
CA ASN A 233 9.28 -11.39 16.54
C ASN A 233 8.47 -10.87 15.36
N ALA A 234 9.01 -10.94 14.13
CA ALA A 234 8.29 -10.60 12.90
C ALA A 234 7.02 -11.42 12.75
N TYR A 235 7.09 -12.75 12.91
CA TYR A 235 5.93 -13.65 12.82
C TYR A 235 4.86 -13.32 13.85
N HIS A 236 5.27 -13.07 15.10
CA HIS A 236 4.35 -12.74 16.18
C HIS A 236 3.58 -11.46 15.88
N HIS A 237 4.24 -10.44 15.34
CA HIS A 237 3.63 -9.13 15.09
C HIS A 237 3.00 -8.98 13.71
N LEU A 238 3.13 -9.96 12.80
CA LEU A 238 2.47 -9.98 11.50
C LEU A 238 1.01 -10.44 11.63
N ALA A 239 0.12 -9.79 10.90
CA ALA A 239 -1.27 -10.18 10.77
C ALA A 239 -1.38 -11.52 10.02
N ASP A 240 -2.46 -12.29 10.29
CA ASP A 240 -2.72 -13.56 9.64
C ASP A 240 -2.87 -13.39 8.12
N GLY A 241 -2.25 -14.27 7.35
CA GLY A 241 -2.16 -14.20 5.89
C GLY A 241 -1.20 -13.13 5.35
N GLY A 242 -0.53 -12.36 6.22
CA GLY A 242 0.46 -11.36 5.85
C GLY A 242 1.75 -11.99 5.30
N ALA A 243 2.47 -11.25 4.46
CA ALA A 243 3.71 -11.68 3.82
C ALA A 243 4.95 -11.12 4.50
N ILE A 244 6.09 -11.76 4.24
CA ILE A 244 7.43 -11.29 4.60
C ILE A 244 8.37 -11.39 3.40
N TYR A 245 9.16 -10.34 3.18
CA TYR A 245 10.26 -10.28 2.22
C TYR A 245 11.55 -10.00 2.97
N ILE A 246 12.54 -10.86 2.77
CA ILE A 246 13.81 -10.80 3.48
C ILE A 246 14.94 -10.74 2.44
N PHE A 247 15.63 -9.61 2.37
CA PHE A 247 16.85 -9.51 1.57
C PHE A 247 17.96 -10.31 2.26
N HIS A 248 18.77 -11.03 1.50
CA HIS A 248 19.83 -11.85 2.06
C HIS A 248 20.98 -12.10 1.08
N SER A 249 22.11 -12.61 1.60
CA SER A 249 23.21 -13.08 0.78
C SER A 249 23.03 -14.55 0.38
N ASP A 250 23.58 -14.94 -0.78
CA ASP A 250 23.66 -16.35 -1.17
C ASP A 250 24.54 -17.20 -0.22
N ALA A 251 25.54 -16.59 0.40
CA ALA A 251 26.46 -17.29 1.32
C ALA A 251 25.72 -17.85 2.55
N GLU A 252 24.77 -17.08 3.08
CA GLU A 252 24.03 -17.41 4.31
C GLU A 252 22.60 -17.87 4.05
N LYS A 253 22.23 -18.14 2.79
CA LYS A 253 20.85 -18.51 2.39
C LYS A 253 20.24 -19.65 3.23
N VAL A 254 21.06 -20.60 3.68
CA VAL A 254 20.58 -21.72 4.50
C VAL A 254 20.12 -21.25 5.88
N ASN A 255 20.89 -20.35 6.52
CA ASN A 255 20.51 -19.77 7.81
C ASN A 255 19.26 -18.91 7.68
N PHE A 256 19.17 -18.07 6.66
CA PHE A 256 17.97 -17.26 6.38
C PHE A 256 16.73 -18.12 6.14
N TYR A 257 16.83 -19.13 5.29
CA TYR A 257 15.73 -20.05 5.01
C TYR A 257 15.28 -20.79 6.28
N ASN A 258 16.22 -21.42 7.00
CA ASN A 258 15.89 -22.20 8.19
C ASN A 258 15.31 -21.32 9.31
N ALA A 259 15.86 -20.13 9.55
CA ALA A 259 15.33 -19.20 10.54
C ALA A 259 13.89 -18.77 10.20
N THR A 260 13.61 -18.50 8.94
CA THR A 260 12.27 -18.10 8.49
C THR A 260 11.25 -19.23 8.65
N VAL A 261 11.57 -20.44 8.19
CA VAL A 261 10.68 -21.60 8.28
C VAL A 261 10.48 -22.02 9.75
N ASN A 262 11.55 -22.04 10.56
CA ASN A 262 11.50 -22.41 11.97
C ASN A 262 10.84 -21.32 12.85
N ALA A 263 10.70 -20.09 12.36
CA ALA A 263 9.87 -19.06 12.99
C ALA A 263 8.35 -19.27 12.74
N GLY A 264 7.98 -20.16 11.79
CA GLY A 264 6.60 -20.53 11.49
C GLY A 264 6.08 -20.04 10.13
N PHE A 265 6.89 -19.35 9.34
CA PHE A 265 6.48 -18.89 8.01
C PHE A 265 6.43 -20.02 7.00
N HIS A 266 5.44 -19.97 6.12
CA HIS A 266 5.38 -20.80 4.92
C HIS A 266 6.24 -20.16 3.83
N TYR A 267 7.33 -20.83 3.44
CA TYR A 267 8.18 -20.40 2.33
C TYR A 267 7.43 -20.57 1.00
N SER A 268 7.43 -19.54 0.18
CA SER A 268 6.81 -19.56 -1.14
C SER A 268 7.83 -19.64 -2.26
N THR A 269 8.73 -18.65 -2.34
CA THR A 269 9.74 -18.60 -3.40
C THR A 269 10.88 -17.65 -3.01
N THR A 270 11.94 -17.62 -3.82
CA THR A 270 12.98 -16.60 -3.77
C THR A 270 12.85 -15.71 -5.00
N CYS A 271 12.71 -14.41 -4.79
CA CYS A 271 12.81 -13.39 -5.81
C CYS A 271 14.27 -12.94 -5.95
N ILE A 272 14.63 -12.41 -7.09
CA ILE A 272 15.99 -12.00 -7.42
C ILE A 272 15.99 -10.54 -7.85
N TRP A 273 16.60 -9.67 -7.04
CA TRP A 273 16.91 -8.33 -7.48
C TRP A 273 18.13 -8.33 -8.38
N VAL A 274 17.96 -7.96 -9.65
CA VAL A 274 19.04 -7.83 -10.65
C VAL A 274 19.50 -6.37 -10.67
N LYS A 275 20.81 -6.20 -10.46
CA LYS A 275 21.47 -4.87 -10.45
C LYS A 275 21.96 -4.50 -11.85
N ASN A 276 22.04 -3.19 -12.12
CA ASN A 276 22.60 -2.66 -13.37
C ASN A 276 24.14 -2.77 -13.47
N SER A 277 24.84 -3.07 -12.37
CA SER A 277 26.30 -3.18 -12.31
C SER A 277 26.76 -4.39 -11.52
N LEU A 278 27.94 -4.89 -11.85
CA LEU A 278 28.60 -5.96 -11.10
C LEU A 278 29.10 -5.44 -9.75
N VAL A 279 28.98 -6.30 -8.74
CA VAL A 279 29.70 -6.11 -7.45
C VAL A 279 30.98 -6.93 -7.53
N ILE A 280 32.10 -6.25 -7.70
CA ILE A 280 33.41 -6.89 -7.85
C ILE A 280 33.86 -7.43 -6.47
N GLY A 281 34.15 -8.73 -6.41
CA GLY A 281 34.61 -9.44 -5.23
C GLY A 281 35.73 -10.42 -5.59
N ARG A 282 36.17 -11.21 -4.58
CA ARG A 282 37.21 -12.23 -4.76
C ARG A 282 36.68 -13.58 -5.28
N MET A 283 35.47 -13.58 -5.89
CA MET A 283 34.85 -14.79 -6.39
C MET A 283 35.08 -14.94 -7.91
N ASP A 284 34.99 -16.16 -8.42
CA ASP A 284 35.12 -16.44 -9.85
C ASP A 284 33.99 -15.78 -10.66
N TYR A 285 32.75 -15.85 -10.13
CA TYR A 285 31.59 -15.16 -10.69
C TYR A 285 31.28 -13.89 -9.91
N GLN A 286 31.25 -12.76 -10.59
CA GLN A 286 30.93 -11.48 -9.98
C GLN A 286 29.42 -11.34 -9.77
N MET A 287 29.02 -10.91 -8.55
CA MET A 287 27.63 -10.80 -8.17
C MET A 287 26.93 -9.64 -8.91
N ARG A 288 25.81 -9.93 -9.52
CA ARG A 288 24.95 -8.94 -10.17
C ARG A 288 23.51 -8.99 -9.64
N HIS A 289 23.31 -9.72 -8.57
CA HIS A 289 21.98 -9.89 -7.99
C HIS A 289 22.03 -9.96 -6.47
N GLU A 290 20.88 -9.78 -5.86
CA GLU A 290 20.60 -10.15 -4.46
C GLU A 290 19.32 -10.97 -4.39
N PRO A 291 19.32 -12.09 -3.66
CA PRO A 291 18.10 -12.86 -3.44
C PRO A 291 17.23 -12.21 -2.37
N VAL A 292 15.90 -12.35 -2.53
CA VAL A 292 14.87 -11.89 -1.60
C VAL A 292 13.96 -13.07 -1.29
N LEU A 293 14.05 -13.59 -0.08
CA LEU A 293 13.20 -14.68 0.38
C LEU A 293 11.77 -14.14 0.56
N TYR A 294 10.82 -14.81 -0.07
CA TYR A 294 9.40 -14.51 0.04
C TYR A 294 8.67 -15.63 0.75
N ALA A 295 8.02 -15.30 1.84
CA ALA A 295 7.24 -16.20 2.66
C ALA A 295 5.98 -15.50 3.20
N PHE A 296 5.06 -16.24 3.81
CA PHE A 296 3.86 -15.66 4.41
C PHE A 296 3.41 -16.45 5.65
N LYS A 297 2.60 -15.82 6.48
CA LYS A 297 1.99 -16.44 7.66
C LYS A 297 0.74 -17.22 7.24
N ASP A 298 0.84 -18.54 7.18
CA ASP A 298 -0.20 -19.47 6.68
C ASP A 298 -1.24 -19.84 7.76
N THR A 299 -1.75 -18.82 8.46
CA THR A 299 -2.81 -18.96 9.47
C THR A 299 -4.17 -18.47 8.97
N ALA A 300 -4.20 -17.85 7.80
CA ALA A 300 -5.40 -17.40 7.09
C ALA A 300 -5.11 -17.29 5.59
N LYS A 301 -6.14 -16.98 4.79
CA LYS A 301 -5.99 -16.74 3.34
C LYS A 301 -4.85 -15.73 3.09
N HIS A 302 -3.90 -16.14 2.27
CA HIS A 302 -2.77 -15.31 1.86
C HIS A 302 -3.25 -14.00 1.20
N ARG A 303 -2.61 -12.89 1.58
CA ARG A 303 -2.95 -11.55 1.13
C ARG A 303 -2.03 -11.14 -0.02
N TRP A 304 -2.62 -11.00 -1.20
CA TRP A 304 -1.96 -10.52 -2.40
C TRP A 304 -2.81 -9.45 -3.05
N TYR A 305 -2.25 -8.28 -3.31
CA TYR A 305 -2.97 -7.09 -3.78
C TYR A 305 -2.58 -6.65 -5.18
N SER A 306 -1.68 -7.38 -5.83
CA SER A 306 -1.28 -7.15 -7.21
C SER A 306 -1.89 -8.20 -8.16
N ASP A 307 -1.61 -8.05 -9.45
CA ASP A 307 -2.03 -9.02 -10.46
C ASP A 307 -1.12 -10.30 -10.46
N ARG A 308 -1.43 -11.26 -11.34
CA ARG A 308 -0.66 -12.50 -11.50
C ARG A 308 0.47 -12.40 -12.54
N LYS A 309 0.84 -11.21 -12.98
CA LYS A 309 1.91 -10.97 -13.94
C LYS A 309 3.24 -10.60 -13.27
N GLN A 310 3.24 -10.48 -11.94
CA GLN A 310 4.46 -10.14 -11.20
C GLN A 310 5.49 -11.26 -11.33
N SER A 311 6.74 -10.88 -11.59
CA SER A 311 7.87 -11.79 -11.81
C SER A 311 8.70 -11.97 -10.54
N THR A 312 9.40 -13.10 -10.44
CA THR A 312 10.45 -13.30 -9.44
C THR A 312 11.76 -12.58 -9.79
N ILE A 313 11.90 -12.03 -10.98
CA ILE A 313 13.06 -11.26 -11.42
C ILE A 313 12.71 -9.78 -11.33
N TRP A 314 13.46 -9.04 -10.50
CA TRP A 314 13.25 -7.63 -10.21
C TRP A 314 14.44 -6.81 -10.73
N GLU A 315 14.22 -5.99 -11.74
CA GLU A 315 15.26 -5.16 -12.36
C GLU A 315 15.14 -3.73 -11.84
N PHE A 316 16.01 -3.36 -10.90
CA PHE A 316 16.10 -2.02 -10.32
C PHE A 316 17.56 -1.58 -10.28
N ASP A 317 17.81 -0.34 -10.70
CA ASP A 317 19.15 0.24 -10.68
C ASP A 317 19.62 0.50 -9.24
N ARG A 318 20.91 0.31 -9.01
CA ARG A 318 21.51 0.75 -7.73
C ARG A 318 21.58 2.27 -7.69
N PRO A 319 21.36 2.90 -6.50
CA PRO A 319 21.63 4.31 -6.31
C PRO A 319 23.10 4.64 -6.63
N THR A 320 23.33 5.62 -7.49
CA THR A 320 24.68 5.97 -7.98
C THR A 320 25.42 6.96 -7.07
N LYS A 321 24.72 7.59 -6.12
CA LYS A 321 25.23 8.74 -5.35
C LYS A 321 25.56 8.46 -3.88
N SER A 322 25.27 7.31 -3.32
CA SER A 322 25.61 7.04 -1.91
C SER A 322 27.06 6.57 -1.76
N LYS A 323 27.95 7.47 -1.37
CA LYS A 323 29.34 7.14 -1.04
C LYS A 323 29.50 6.53 0.35
N LEU A 324 28.60 6.81 1.29
CA LEU A 324 28.70 6.40 2.70
C LEU A 324 27.80 5.25 3.12
N HIS A 325 26.70 4.98 2.39
CA HIS A 325 25.87 3.80 2.61
C HIS A 325 25.84 2.91 1.36
N PRO A 326 26.88 2.13 1.11
CA PRO A 326 26.97 1.25 -0.07
C PRO A 326 25.91 0.14 -0.07
N THR A 327 25.20 -0.04 1.04
CA THR A 327 24.14 -1.05 1.25
C THR A 327 22.73 -0.47 1.15
N THR A 328 22.56 0.83 0.88
CA THR A 328 21.22 1.45 0.72
C THR A 328 20.46 0.78 -0.41
N LYS A 329 19.25 0.29 -0.12
CA LYS A 329 18.34 -0.25 -1.12
C LYS A 329 17.64 0.88 -1.86
N PRO A 330 17.45 0.79 -3.19
CA PRO A 330 16.63 1.74 -3.94
C PRO A 330 15.22 1.81 -3.35
N VAL A 331 14.67 3.01 -3.21
CA VAL A 331 13.32 3.20 -2.63
C VAL A 331 12.27 2.46 -3.46
N GLU A 332 12.39 2.50 -4.80
CA GLU A 332 11.45 1.79 -5.69
C GLU A 332 11.53 0.26 -5.58
N LEU A 333 12.74 -0.29 -5.35
CA LEU A 333 12.90 -1.72 -5.09
C LEU A 333 12.13 -2.15 -3.84
N VAL A 334 12.19 -1.35 -2.77
CA VAL A 334 11.48 -1.61 -1.51
C VAL A 334 9.97 -1.38 -1.67
N ALA A 335 9.58 -0.34 -2.41
CA ALA A 335 8.18 -0.03 -2.68
C ALA A 335 7.45 -1.14 -3.47
N TYR A 336 8.16 -1.85 -4.35
CA TYR A 336 7.58 -2.88 -5.19
C TYR A 336 6.91 -4.04 -4.42
N PRO A 337 7.58 -4.76 -3.50
CA PRO A 337 6.93 -5.78 -2.68
C PRO A 337 5.87 -5.19 -1.72
N ILE A 338 6.04 -3.93 -1.28
CA ILE A 338 5.06 -3.27 -0.42
C ILE A 338 3.74 -3.09 -1.17
N ARG A 339 3.75 -2.64 -2.42
CA ARG A 339 2.54 -2.53 -3.26
C ARG A 339 1.89 -3.88 -3.50
N ASN A 340 2.68 -4.94 -3.70
CA ASN A 340 2.16 -6.27 -4.01
C ASN A 340 1.47 -6.93 -2.80
N SER A 341 1.94 -6.68 -1.58
CA SER A 341 1.53 -7.45 -0.39
C SER A 341 0.97 -6.61 0.76
N SER A 342 0.71 -5.31 0.55
CA SER A 342 0.01 -4.46 1.51
C SER A 342 -0.94 -3.49 0.83
N GLN A 343 -1.98 -3.06 1.55
CA GLN A 343 -2.91 -2.01 1.12
C GLN A 343 -2.44 -0.63 1.58
N VAL A 344 -2.96 0.41 0.95
CA VAL A 344 -2.85 1.80 1.43
C VAL A 344 -3.27 1.88 2.91
N ASN A 345 -2.58 2.68 3.70
CA ASN A 345 -2.69 2.78 5.16
C ASN A 345 -2.27 1.52 5.94
N GLY A 346 -1.81 0.46 5.25
CA GLY A 346 -1.26 -0.73 5.90
C GLY A 346 0.03 -0.43 6.66
N ILE A 347 0.29 -1.19 7.73
CA ILE A 347 1.53 -1.10 8.50
C ILE A 347 2.56 -2.06 7.89
N VAL A 348 3.72 -1.53 7.55
CA VAL A 348 4.90 -2.29 7.11
C VAL A 348 5.91 -2.29 8.25
N LEU A 349 6.30 -3.46 8.70
CA LEU A 349 7.33 -3.65 9.72
C LEU A 349 8.68 -3.93 9.07
N ASP A 350 9.70 -3.20 9.50
CA ASP A 350 11.09 -3.46 9.14
C ASP A 350 11.94 -3.45 10.42
N LEU A 351 12.43 -4.62 10.82
CA LEU A 351 13.22 -4.78 12.05
C LEU A 351 14.69 -4.35 11.90
N PHE A 352 15.11 -4.00 10.67
CA PHE A 352 16.47 -3.58 10.35
C PHE A 352 16.45 -2.37 9.42
N GLY A 353 15.86 -1.26 9.89
CA GLY A 353 15.52 -0.07 9.10
C GLY A 353 16.68 0.60 8.36
N GLY A 354 17.92 0.41 8.82
CA GLY A 354 19.14 0.87 8.15
C GLY A 354 19.09 2.34 7.76
N SER A 355 19.20 2.61 6.44
CA SER A 355 19.14 3.96 5.86
C SER A 355 17.74 4.57 5.80
N GLY A 356 16.69 3.83 6.22
CA GLY A 356 15.30 4.32 6.18
C GLY A 356 14.60 4.19 4.84
N SER A 357 15.16 3.45 3.87
CA SER A 357 14.53 3.25 2.55
C SER A 357 13.09 2.73 2.65
N THR A 358 12.80 1.86 3.63
CA THR A 358 11.46 1.34 3.90
C THR A 358 10.51 2.45 4.37
N LEU A 359 10.96 3.38 5.20
CA LEU A 359 10.16 4.51 5.66
C LEU A 359 9.82 5.44 4.50
N ILE A 360 10.83 5.80 3.69
CA ILE A 360 10.66 6.67 2.52
C ILE A 360 9.70 6.02 1.52
N ALA A 361 9.89 4.73 1.23
CA ALA A 361 8.98 3.99 0.36
C ALA A 361 7.53 4.03 0.89
N CYS A 362 7.33 3.74 2.17
CA CYS A 362 6.00 3.76 2.80
C CYS A 362 5.35 5.15 2.75
N GLU A 363 6.11 6.22 2.98
CA GLU A 363 5.57 7.59 2.89
C GLU A 363 5.13 7.91 1.47
N GLN A 364 5.94 7.56 0.46
CA GLN A 364 5.65 7.86 -0.95
C GLN A 364 4.45 7.09 -1.51
N ILE A 365 4.12 5.93 -0.91
CA ILE A 365 3.02 5.07 -1.39
C ILE A 365 1.89 4.92 -0.35
N ASP A 366 1.79 5.83 0.61
CA ASP A 366 0.73 5.91 1.62
C ASP A 366 0.59 4.67 2.52
N ARG A 367 1.73 4.08 2.94
CA ARG A 367 1.77 3.06 4.01
C ARG A 367 2.40 3.66 5.26
N SER A 368 2.22 3.00 6.41
CA SER A 368 2.87 3.37 7.66
C SER A 368 4.04 2.44 7.92
N ALA A 369 5.26 2.99 8.07
CA ALA A 369 6.44 2.21 8.43
C ALA A 369 6.62 2.16 9.95
N TYR A 370 6.92 0.98 10.47
CA TYR A 370 7.32 0.74 11.86
C TYR A 370 8.70 0.05 11.80
N LEU A 371 9.77 0.77 12.23
CA LEU A 371 11.16 0.37 12.07
C LEU A 371 11.89 0.29 13.41
#